data_a68a6aec74ff6696196e5102230ed033
#
_entry.id   a68a6aec74ff6696196e5102230ed033
#
_cell.length_a   1.000
_cell.length_b   1.000
_cell.length_c   1.000
_cell.angle_alpha   90.00
_cell.angle_beta   90.00
_cell.angle_gamma   90.00
#
_symmetry.space_group_name_H-M   'P 1'
#
loop_
_entity.id
_entity.type
_entity.pdbx_description
1 polymer ?
#
loop_
_entity_poly.entity_id
_entity_poly.type
_entity_poly.pdbx_seq_one_letter_code
_entity_poly.pdbx_strand_id
1 'polypeptide(L)'
;MAAAAPATATAKDTASDTLVVKDRSGDVVSGGHLVARALRGEGVDTVFTLCGGHIIDIYDGCIDEGIRIVDVRHEQVAAHAADGYARQTGRLGCVVTTAGPGFTNAMTGIATAFRSESPVLHIGGQGALSQHKMGSLQDLPHVDIAAPITKFSASVPSTERIADMVSMAARECFAGAPGPSYLEIPRDVLDREVSAEAAVIPEPGRYRASSKSIGDPADVERLADLLVRSERPAILLGTQVWTARGHEDALRLVRELDIPAYFNGSGRGLLPPGDPHYFHRTRGDAFKEADVIVIVGTPFDFRMGYGKRLRNDAAVVQIDLDYRTVGKNRDVTLGLVGDPGAILGAVADAATASGGAGGNRRKA
;
A
#
# COMPACT_ATOMS: atom_id res chain seq x y z
N MET A 1 62.05 -14.39 29.71
CA MET A 1 60.66 -13.98 29.94
C MET A 1 59.86 -14.39 28.73
N ALA A 2 59.17 -15.55 28.85
CA ALA A 2 58.40 -16.12 27.75
C ALA A 2 56.96 -15.61 27.83
N ALA A 3 56.46 -15.08 26.72
CA ALA A 3 55.09 -14.63 26.58
C ALA A 3 54.19 -15.84 26.26
N ALA A 4 53.15 -16.01 27.08
CA ALA A 4 52.14 -17.05 26.90
C ALA A 4 51.16 -16.66 25.77
N ALA A 5 50.88 -17.62 24.87
CA ALA A 5 49.86 -17.52 23.84
C ALA A 5 48.44 -17.66 24.42
N PRO A 6 47.42 -16.97 23.86
CA PRO A 6 46.05 -17.13 24.35
C PRO A 6 45.44 -18.44 23.84
N ALA A 7 44.74 -19.12 24.74
CA ALA A 7 44.00 -20.33 24.47
C ALA A 7 42.82 -20.08 23.51
N THR A 8 42.76 -20.85 22.46
CA THR A 8 41.60 -20.93 21.54
C THR A 8 40.45 -21.63 22.26
N ALA A 9 39.38 -20.86 22.52
CA ALA A 9 38.11 -21.42 22.96
C ALA A 9 37.42 -22.10 21.78
N THR A 10 37.29 -23.42 21.83
CA THR A 10 36.44 -24.21 20.92
C THR A 10 34.97 -23.85 21.17
N ALA A 11 34.36 -23.29 20.17
CA ALA A 11 32.91 -23.13 20.13
C ALA A 11 32.25 -24.52 20.22
N LYS A 12 31.52 -24.76 21.31
CA LYS A 12 30.61 -25.90 21.40
C LYS A 12 29.47 -25.66 20.39
N ASP A 13 29.32 -26.61 19.47
CA ASP A 13 28.11 -26.77 18.65
C ASP A 13 26.89 -26.81 19.58
N THR A 14 26.14 -25.71 19.59
CA THR A 14 24.78 -25.71 20.11
C THR A 14 23.94 -26.47 19.08
N ALA A 15 23.52 -27.67 19.46
CA ALA A 15 22.54 -28.45 18.73
C ALA A 15 21.39 -27.52 18.34
N SER A 16 21.13 -27.42 17.05
CA SER A 16 19.91 -26.81 16.54
C SER A 16 18.75 -27.65 17.10
N ASP A 17 17.99 -27.08 18.02
CA ASP A 17 16.65 -27.56 18.30
C ASP A 17 15.86 -27.37 16.98
N THR A 18 15.90 -28.40 16.15
CA THR A 18 15.00 -28.56 15.04
C THR A 18 13.63 -28.74 15.67
N LEU A 19 12.84 -27.66 15.69
CA LEU A 19 11.41 -27.75 15.92
C LEU A 19 10.90 -28.83 14.97
N VAL A 20 10.49 -29.96 15.54
CA VAL A 20 9.84 -31.04 14.79
C VAL A 20 8.51 -30.46 14.32
N VAL A 21 8.51 -29.89 13.10
CA VAL A 21 7.27 -29.55 12.40
C VAL A 21 6.50 -30.85 12.27
N LYS A 22 5.40 -31.00 13.00
CA LYS A 22 4.50 -32.11 12.83
C LYS A 22 3.99 -32.01 11.41
N ASP A 23 4.38 -32.96 10.56
CA ASP A 23 3.79 -33.14 9.24
C ASP A 23 2.28 -33.43 9.44
N ARG A 24 1.48 -32.36 9.31
CA ARG A 24 0.02 -32.43 9.33
C ARG A 24 -0.49 -32.68 7.92
N SER A 25 0.11 -33.60 7.19
CA SER A 25 -0.42 -34.16 5.93
C SER A 25 -1.65 -35.02 6.24
N GLY A 26 -2.63 -34.43 6.89
CA GLY A 26 -3.91 -35.04 7.21
C GLY A 26 -5.03 -34.33 6.43
N ASP A 27 -6.14 -35.01 6.28
CA ASP A 27 -7.35 -34.54 5.58
C ASP A 27 -8.02 -33.30 6.21
N VAL A 28 -7.42 -32.71 7.26
CA VAL A 28 -7.97 -31.56 8.01
C VAL A 28 -6.97 -30.41 8.14
N VAL A 29 -7.50 -29.18 8.21
CA VAL A 29 -6.71 -27.96 8.36
C VAL A 29 -7.40 -27.03 9.38
N SER A 30 -6.62 -26.41 10.28
CA SER A 30 -7.17 -25.44 11.24
C SER A 30 -7.37 -24.07 10.60
N GLY A 31 -8.23 -23.25 11.22
CA GLY A 31 -8.45 -21.88 10.77
C GLY A 31 -7.17 -21.04 10.75
N GLY A 32 -6.29 -21.21 11.73
CA GLY A 32 -4.98 -20.51 11.76
C GLY A 32 -4.11 -20.85 10.56
N HIS A 33 -4.05 -22.12 10.15
CA HIS A 33 -3.32 -22.54 8.95
C HIS A 33 -3.98 -22.02 7.66
N LEU A 34 -5.31 -21.93 7.62
CA LEU A 34 -6.01 -21.32 6.48
C LEU A 34 -5.67 -19.84 6.32
N VAL A 35 -5.55 -19.10 7.42
CA VAL A 35 -5.06 -17.71 7.39
C VAL A 35 -3.67 -17.66 6.76
N ALA A 36 -2.73 -18.47 7.26
CA ALA A 36 -1.36 -18.47 6.78
C ALA A 36 -1.25 -18.87 5.30
N ARG A 37 -1.95 -19.90 4.86
CA ARG A 37 -2.01 -20.33 3.45
C ARG A 37 -2.57 -19.25 2.55
N ALA A 38 -3.67 -18.60 2.96
CA ALA A 38 -4.24 -17.48 2.20
C ALA A 38 -3.28 -16.30 2.12
N LEU A 39 -2.60 -15.94 3.22
CA LEU A 39 -1.57 -14.89 3.23
C LEU A 39 -0.41 -15.22 2.29
N ARG A 40 0.07 -16.47 2.28
CA ARG A 40 1.10 -16.92 1.31
C ARG A 40 0.61 -16.78 -0.12
N GLY A 41 -0.62 -17.18 -0.40
CA GLY A 41 -1.26 -17.01 -1.70
C GLY A 41 -1.33 -15.54 -2.15
N GLU A 42 -1.51 -14.61 -1.22
CA GLU A 42 -1.49 -13.16 -1.46
C GLU A 42 -0.07 -12.57 -1.53
N GLY A 43 0.97 -13.41 -1.41
CA GLY A 43 2.38 -13.02 -1.51
C GLY A 43 2.94 -12.43 -0.21
N VAL A 44 2.28 -12.63 0.93
CA VAL A 44 2.81 -12.23 2.24
C VAL A 44 3.87 -13.21 2.69
N ASP A 45 5.07 -12.72 2.97
CA ASP A 45 6.19 -13.48 3.51
C ASP A 45 6.58 -13.05 4.92
N THR A 46 5.96 -11.98 5.43
CA THR A 46 6.29 -11.42 6.73
C THR A 46 5.03 -10.86 7.39
N VAL A 47 4.78 -11.21 8.63
CA VAL A 47 3.76 -10.60 9.50
C VAL A 47 4.41 -9.83 10.63
N PHE A 48 3.88 -8.65 10.93
CA PHE A 48 4.28 -7.82 12.06
C PHE A 48 3.23 -7.95 13.16
N THR A 49 3.65 -8.23 14.39
CA THR A 49 2.69 -8.68 15.39
C THR A 49 3.19 -8.49 16.83
N LEU A 50 2.27 -8.56 17.78
CA LEU A 50 2.55 -8.81 19.18
C LEU A 50 1.61 -9.92 19.65
N CYS A 51 2.20 -10.96 20.26
CA CYS A 51 1.48 -12.17 20.64
C CYS A 51 0.33 -11.92 21.62
N GLY A 52 -0.75 -12.67 21.46
CA GLY A 52 -1.88 -12.69 22.38
C GLY A 52 -2.78 -13.91 22.14
N GLY A 53 -3.53 -14.30 23.16
CA GLY A 53 -4.26 -15.56 23.18
C GLY A 53 -5.29 -15.79 22.06
N HIS A 54 -5.76 -14.72 21.41
CA HIS A 54 -6.75 -14.83 20.34
C HIS A 54 -6.18 -15.11 18.95
N ILE A 55 -4.83 -15.13 18.80
CA ILE A 55 -4.16 -15.23 17.49
C ILE A 55 -3.06 -16.28 17.45
N ILE A 56 -2.93 -17.12 18.51
CA ILE A 56 -1.85 -18.14 18.61
C ILE A 56 -1.89 -19.09 17.41
N ASP A 57 -3.07 -19.52 16.98
CA ASP A 57 -3.22 -20.45 15.86
C ASP A 57 -2.72 -19.86 14.52
N ILE A 58 -2.77 -18.53 14.36
CA ILE A 58 -2.19 -17.85 13.20
C ILE A 58 -0.66 -17.97 13.23
N TYR A 59 -0.02 -17.90 14.41
CA TYR A 59 1.42 -18.09 14.52
C TYR A 59 1.83 -19.51 14.12
N ASP A 60 1.09 -20.50 14.58
CA ASP A 60 1.31 -21.92 14.24
C ASP A 60 1.28 -22.10 12.70
N GLY A 61 0.22 -21.61 12.07
CA GLY A 61 0.11 -21.63 10.61
C GLY A 61 1.23 -20.84 9.90
N CYS A 62 1.63 -19.69 10.42
CA CYS A 62 2.73 -18.90 9.83
C CYS A 62 4.07 -19.63 9.88
N ILE A 63 4.35 -20.38 10.95
CA ILE A 63 5.56 -21.18 11.09
C ILE A 63 5.57 -22.29 10.03
N ASP A 64 4.47 -23.03 9.91
CA ASP A 64 4.34 -24.14 8.96
C ASP A 64 4.42 -23.68 7.49
N GLU A 65 3.86 -22.51 7.17
CA GLU A 65 3.89 -21.93 5.81
C GLU A 65 5.17 -21.11 5.54
N GLY A 66 6.11 -21.04 6.48
CA GLY A 66 7.38 -20.30 6.31
C GLY A 66 7.20 -18.79 6.21
N ILE A 67 6.16 -18.23 6.83
CA ILE A 67 5.96 -16.79 6.95
C ILE A 67 6.76 -16.29 8.14
N ARG A 68 7.59 -15.27 7.90
CA ARG A 68 8.41 -14.67 8.97
C ARG A 68 7.53 -13.91 9.96
N ILE A 69 7.66 -14.22 11.23
CA ILE A 69 7.01 -13.52 12.33
C ILE A 69 7.97 -12.46 12.88
N VAL A 70 7.59 -11.19 12.82
CA VAL A 70 8.34 -10.07 13.40
C VAL A 70 7.60 -9.59 14.63
N ASP A 71 8.05 -10.05 15.80
CA ASP A 71 7.50 -9.67 17.09
C ASP A 71 7.97 -8.27 17.51
N VAL A 72 7.04 -7.47 18.03
CA VAL A 72 7.28 -6.09 18.47
C VAL A 72 6.99 -5.96 19.97
N ARG A 73 7.15 -4.75 20.54
CA ARG A 73 6.81 -4.47 21.94
C ARG A 73 5.57 -3.59 22.13
N HIS A 74 4.94 -3.22 21.02
CA HIS A 74 3.67 -2.47 20.99
C HIS A 74 3.06 -2.59 19.61
N GLU A 75 1.76 -2.82 19.50
CA GLU A 75 1.07 -3.12 18.23
C GLU A 75 1.07 -1.93 17.27
N GLN A 76 1.16 -0.71 17.76
CA GLN A 76 1.37 0.46 16.92
C GLN A 76 2.65 0.35 16.08
N VAL A 77 3.72 -0.22 16.66
CA VAL A 77 4.98 -0.46 15.94
C VAL A 77 4.78 -1.49 14.85
N ALA A 78 4.01 -2.57 15.11
CA ALA A 78 3.67 -3.57 14.10
C ALA A 78 2.92 -2.94 12.91
N ALA A 79 1.91 -2.11 13.19
CA ALA A 79 1.13 -1.45 12.15
C ALA A 79 1.97 -0.45 11.32
N HIS A 80 2.85 0.34 11.96
CA HIS A 80 3.78 1.22 11.24
C HIS A 80 4.84 0.44 10.45
N ALA A 81 5.30 -0.71 10.96
CA ALA A 81 6.23 -1.57 10.23
C ALA A 81 5.58 -2.17 8.97
N ALA A 82 4.31 -2.63 9.07
CA ALA A 82 3.54 -3.10 7.93
C ALA A 82 3.30 -1.99 6.89
N ASP A 83 2.99 -0.77 7.33
CA ASP A 83 2.87 0.41 6.46
C ASP A 83 4.21 0.72 5.76
N GLY A 84 5.31 0.76 6.49
CA GLY A 84 6.65 0.98 5.92
C GLY A 84 7.04 -0.11 4.91
N TYR A 85 6.77 -1.38 5.23
CA TYR A 85 6.99 -2.50 4.33
C TYR A 85 6.20 -2.36 3.03
N ALA A 86 4.90 -2.06 3.13
CA ALA A 86 4.05 -1.89 1.96
C ALA A 86 4.52 -0.75 1.04
N ARG A 87 4.88 0.40 1.61
CA ARG A 87 5.39 1.55 0.84
C ARG A 87 6.70 1.24 0.11
N GLN A 88 7.62 0.53 0.75
CA GLN A 88 8.92 0.24 0.14
C GLN A 88 8.84 -0.86 -0.91
N THR A 89 8.11 -1.92 -0.61
CA THR A 89 8.05 -3.10 -1.47
C THR A 89 6.97 -3.04 -2.55
N GLY A 90 5.91 -2.26 -2.33
CA GLY A 90 4.67 -2.29 -3.14
C GLY A 90 3.83 -3.55 -2.91
N ARG A 91 4.19 -4.37 -1.92
CA ARG A 91 3.49 -5.61 -1.55
C ARG A 91 2.52 -5.36 -0.40
N LEU A 92 1.66 -6.31 -0.15
CA LEU A 92 0.75 -6.27 0.99
C LEU A 92 1.53 -6.27 2.31
N GLY A 93 1.38 -5.22 3.12
CA GLY A 93 1.83 -5.23 4.50
C GLY A 93 0.82 -5.99 5.36
N CYS A 94 1.28 -6.84 6.28
CA CYS A 94 0.39 -7.59 7.13
C CYS A 94 0.69 -7.35 8.60
N VAL A 95 -0.33 -6.96 9.37
CA VAL A 95 -0.25 -6.84 10.83
C VAL A 95 -1.28 -7.74 11.47
N VAL A 96 -0.87 -8.48 12.50
CA VAL A 96 -1.72 -9.40 13.25
C VAL A 96 -1.74 -8.98 14.72
N THR A 97 -2.92 -8.79 15.30
CA THR A 97 -3.04 -8.35 16.71
C THR A 97 -4.10 -9.16 17.46
N THR A 98 -3.90 -9.28 18.76
CA THR A 98 -4.96 -9.82 19.63
C THR A 98 -6.15 -8.87 19.73
N ALA A 99 -7.23 -9.31 20.36
CA ALA A 99 -8.44 -8.54 20.59
C ALA A 99 -8.21 -7.34 21.53
N GLY A 100 -9.18 -6.46 21.59
CA GLY A 100 -9.27 -5.34 22.55
C GLY A 100 -8.10 -4.39 22.45
N PRO A 101 -7.24 -4.28 23.49
CA PRO A 101 -6.12 -3.35 23.50
C PRO A 101 -5.10 -3.62 22.40
N GLY A 102 -4.87 -4.87 21.98
CA GLY A 102 -3.99 -5.18 20.87
C GLY A 102 -4.50 -4.58 19.55
N PHE A 103 -5.78 -4.71 19.28
CA PHE A 103 -6.42 -4.07 18.15
C PHE A 103 -6.35 -2.53 18.26
N THR A 104 -6.78 -1.94 19.38
CA THR A 104 -6.83 -0.47 19.52
C THR A 104 -5.47 0.19 19.48
N ASN A 105 -4.43 -0.46 20.01
CA ASN A 105 -3.04 0.02 19.92
C ASN A 105 -2.55 0.13 18.47
N ALA A 106 -3.00 -0.74 17.56
CA ALA A 106 -2.61 -0.70 16.16
C ALA A 106 -3.27 0.45 15.37
N MET A 107 -4.40 1.00 15.84
CA MET A 107 -5.25 1.92 15.08
C MET A 107 -4.51 3.18 14.61
N THR A 108 -3.57 3.72 15.37
CA THR A 108 -2.77 4.88 14.93
C THR A 108 -1.95 4.55 13.67
N GLY A 109 -1.35 3.37 13.62
CA GLY A 109 -0.61 2.92 12.43
C GLY A 109 -1.54 2.65 11.24
N ILE A 110 -2.70 2.07 11.47
CA ILE A 110 -3.73 1.83 10.44
C ILE A 110 -4.26 3.16 9.88
N ALA A 111 -4.55 4.15 10.74
CA ALA A 111 -4.95 5.48 10.29
C ALA A 111 -3.84 6.16 9.46
N THR A 112 -2.57 5.94 9.81
CA THR A 112 -1.43 6.41 9.02
C THR A 112 -1.40 5.75 7.64
N ALA A 113 -1.56 4.42 7.57
CA ALA A 113 -1.63 3.67 6.31
C ALA A 113 -2.80 4.15 5.44
N PHE A 114 -3.97 4.40 6.04
CA PHE A 114 -5.14 4.94 5.35
C PHE A 114 -4.86 6.30 4.70
N ARG A 115 -4.26 7.24 5.44
CA ARG A 115 -3.91 8.56 4.91
C ARG A 115 -2.76 8.56 3.92
N SER A 116 -1.97 7.50 3.90
CA SER A 116 -0.80 7.34 3.03
C SER A 116 -1.07 6.43 1.83
N GLU A 117 -2.31 5.95 1.70
CA GLU A 117 -2.69 5.04 0.61
C GLU A 117 -1.78 3.80 0.56
N SER A 118 -1.55 3.19 1.72
CA SER A 118 -0.69 2.00 1.84
C SER A 118 -1.53 0.73 1.95
N PRO A 119 -1.29 -0.29 1.13
CA PRO A 119 -2.01 -1.56 1.20
C PRO A 119 -1.56 -2.36 2.42
N VAL A 120 -2.33 -2.27 3.50
CA VAL A 120 -2.07 -2.97 4.76
C VAL A 120 -3.28 -3.81 5.15
N LEU A 121 -3.08 -5.11 5.30
CA LEU A 121 -4.09 -6.00 5.88
C LEU A 121 -3.85 -6.12 7.39
N HIS A 122 -4.82 -5.66 8.18
CA HIS A 122 -4.84 -5.87 9.61
C HIS A 122 -5.78 -7.02 9.95
N ILE A 123 -5.23 -8.11 10.49
CA ILE A 123 -5.99 -9.24 11.01
C ILE A 123 -6.02 -9.12 12.53
N GLY A 124 -7.23 -9.05 13.09
CA GLY A 124 -7.46 -8.99 14.52
C GLY A 124 -8.15 -10.25 15.04
N GLY A 125 -7.68 -10.77 16.18
CA GLY A 125 -8.43 -11.77 16.92
C GLY A 125 -9.67 -11.19 17.58
N GLN A 126 -10.62 -12.05 17.95
CA GLN A 126 -11.82 -11.70 18.72
C GLN A 126 -12.21 -12.85 19.65
N GLY A 127 -13.02 -12.57 20.68
CA GLY A 127 -13.68 -13.60 21.46
C GLY A 127 -14.49 -14.57 20.57
N ALA A 128 -14.80 -15.76 21.08
CA ALA A 128 -15.55 -16.76 20.32
C ALA A 128 -16.91 -16.22 19.89
N LEU A 129 -17.39 -16.58 18.69
CA LEU A 129 -18.75 -16.23 18.21
C LEU A 129 -19.84 -16.71 19.16
N SER A 130 -19.65 -17.89 19.76
CA SER A 130 -20.54 -18.44 20.78
C SER A 130 -20.66 -17.56 22.03
N GLN A 131 -19.71 -16.65 22.27
CA GLN A 131 -19.67 -15.72 23.41
C GLN A 131 -19.99 -14.28 23.01
N HIS A 132 -20.53 -14.05 21.81
CA HIS A 132 -20.83 -12.71 21.31
C HIS A 132 -21.76 -11.95 22.26
N LYS A 133 -21.37 -10.74 22.66
CA LYS A 133 -22.08 -9.89 23.65
C LYS A 133 -22.21 -10.48 25.05
N MET A 134 -21.43 -11.50 25.39
CA MET A 134 -21.40 -12.04 26.74
C MET A 134 -20.32 -11.43 27.64
N GLY A 135 -19.53 -10.46 27.12
CA GLY A 135 -18.40 -9.86 27.82
C GLY A 135 -17.21 -10.80 27.89
N SER A 136 -16.87 -11.44 26.78
CA SER A 136 -15.66 -12.25 26.66
C SER A 136 -14.38 -11.41 26.83
N LEU A 137 -13.23 -12.07 27.05
CA LEU A 137 -11.97 -11.39 27.24
C LEU A 137 -11.69 -10.43 26.08
N GLN A 138 -11.47 -9.15 26.40
CA GLN A 138 -11.07 -8.11 25.44
C GLN A 138 -12.09 -7.85 24.31
N ASP A 139 -13.36 -8.15 24.55
CA ASP A 139 -14.45 -7.93 23.61
C ASP A 139 -14.71 -6.44 23.34
N LEU A 140 -14.54 -6.00 22.10
CA LEU A 140 -14.84 -4.67 21.59
C LEU A 140 -15.45 -4.77 20.19
N PRO A 141 -16.20 -3.76 19.72
CA PRO A 141 -16.75 -3.74 18.38
C PRO A 141 -15.66 -3.33 17.36
N HIS A 142 -14.65 -4.19 17.15
CA HIS A 142 -13.46 -3.85 16.35
C HIS A 142 -13.82 -3.51 14.91
N VAL A 143 -14.75 -4.22 14.29
CA VAL A 143 -15.21 -3.97 12.91
C VAL A 143 -15.74 -2.54 12.77
N ASP A 144 -16.57 -2.09 13.71
CA ASP A 144 -17.14 -0.74 13.70
C ASP A 144 -16.07 0.34 13.96
N ILE A 145 -15.13 0.06 14.86
CA ILE A 145 -14.01 0.98 15.16
C ILE A 145 -13.06 1.11 13.96
N ALA A 146 -12.79 0.02 13.24
CA ALA A 146 -11.91 0.04 12.06
C ALA A 146 -12.56 0.66 10.82
N ALA A 147 -13.86 0.53 10.65
CA ALA A 147 -14.59 0.91 9.43
C ALA A 147 -14.26 2.32 8.88
N PRO A 148 -14.21 3.41 9.70
CA PRO A 148 -13.96 4.75 9.18
C PRO A 148 -12.51 5.01 8.72
N ILE A 149 -11.56 4.15 9.05
CA ILE A 149 -10.13 4.28 8.70
C ILE A 149 -9.59 3.08 7.91
N THR A 150 -10.48 2.29 7.33
CA THR A 150 -10.15 1.18 6.44
C THR A 150 -11.03 1.21 5.20
N LYS A 151 -10.61 0.52 4.16
CA LYS A 151 -11.39 0.36 2.91
C LYS A 151 -12.40 -0.77 3.01
N PHE A 152 -12.09 -1.75 3.85
CA PHE A 152 -12.91 -2.91 4.13
C PHE A 152 -12.75 -3.29 5.61
N SER A 153 -13.84 -3.60 6.27
CA SER A 153 -13.84 -4.04 7.67
C SER A 153 -14.94 -5.09 7.85
N ALA A 154 -14.57 -6.31 8.24
CA ALA A 154 -15.51 -7.41 8.39
C ALA A 154 -15.05 -8.43 9.44
N SER A 155 -15.99 -9.23 9.93
CA SER A 155 -15.72 -10.40 10.76
C SER A 155 -15.94 -11.68 9.96
N VAL A 156 -15.07 -12.67 10.13
CA VAL A 156 -15.14 -13.97 9.44
C VAL A 156 -16.22 -14.83 10.12
N PRO A 157 -17.24 -15.28 9.39
CA PRO A 157 -18.38 -15.99 10.00
C PRO A 157 -18.14 -17.50 10.24
N SER A 158 -17.20 -18.11 9.55
CA SER A 158 -16.86 -19.53 9.72
C SER A 158 -15.46 -19.85 9.21
N THR A 159 -14.92 -20.97 9.65
CA THR A 159 -13.56 -21.43 9.30
C THR A 159 -13.40 -21.64 7.79
N GLU A 160 -14.41 -22.17 7.12
CA GLU A 160 -14.41 -22.42 5.68
C GLU A 160 -14.30 -21.12 4.86
N ARG A 161 -14.72 -19.98 5.45
CA ARG A 161 -14.71 -18.68 4.81
C ARG A 161 -13.41 -17.86 5.03
N ILE A 162 -12.46 -18.39 5.82
CA ILE A 162 -11.22 -17.65 6.14
C ILE A 162 -10.45 -17.30 4.88
N ALA A 163 -10.17 -18.29 4.03
CA ALA A 163 -9.26 -18.09 2.91
C ALA A 163 -9.81 -17.09 1.87
N ASP A 164 -11.08 -17.18 1.51
CA ASP A 164 -11.71 -16.25 0.58
C ASP A 164 -11.86 -14.84 1.16
N MET A 165 -12.13 -14.71 2.46
CA MET A 165 -12.21 -13.40 3.11
C MET A 165 -10.85 -12.72 3.28
N VAL A 166 -9.78 -13.47 3.54
CA VAL A 166 -8.41 -12.95 3.52
C VAL A 166 -8.08 -12.40 2.13
N SER A 167 -8.36 -13.17 1.07
CA SER A 167 -8.14 -12.72 -0.31
C SER A 167 -9.04 -11.54 -0.70
N MET A 168 -10.28 -11.51 -0.22
CA MET A 168 -11.18 -10.36 -0.40
C MET A 168 -10.62 -9.11 0.27
N ALA A 169 -10.20 -9.18 1.52
CA ALA A 169 -9.61 -8.07 2.25
C ALA A 169 -8.31 -7.58 1.60
N ALA A 170 -7.46 -8.51 1.12
CA ALA A 170 -6.25 -8.17 0.36
C ALA A 170 -6.57 -7.45 -0.96
N ARG A 171 -7.58 -7.90 -1.71
CA ARG A 171 -8.06 -7.22 -2.92
C ARG A 171 -8.48 -5.79 -2.63
N GLU A 172 -9.25 -5.59 -1.56
CA GLU A 172 -9.72 -4.25 -1.17
C GLU A 172 -8.54 -3.31 -0.79
N CYS A 173 -7.44 -3.85 -0.24
CA CYS A 173 -6.24 -3.05 0.01
C CYS A 173 -5.67 -2.42 -1.26
N PHE A 174 -5.82 -3.06 -2.43
CA PHE A 174 -5.25 -2.59 -3.69
C PHE A 174 -6.26 -1.94 -4.65
N ALA A 175 -7.57 -2.11 -4.44
CA ALA A 175 -8.59 -1.61 -5.36
C ALA A 175 -8.59 -0.07 -5.41
N GLY A 176 -8.43 0.52 -6.60
CA GLY A 176 -8.34 1.98 -6.78
C GLY A 176 -7.15 2.58 -6.03
N ALA A 177 -7.35 3.68 -5.30
CA ALA A 177 -6.33 4.18 -4.38
C ALA A 177 -6.09 3.15 -3.26
N PRO A 178 -4.85 2.67 -3.07
CA PRO A 178 -4.56 1.68 -2.04
C PRO A 178 -4.90 2.16 -0.62
N GLY A 179 -5.06 1.23 0.30
CA GLY A 179 -5.34 1.55 1.68
C GLY A 179 -5.49 0.31 2.55
N PRO A 180 -5.63 0.47 3.87
CA PRO A 180 -5.76 -0.67 4.77
C PRO A 180 -7.14 -1.32 4.72
N SER A 181 -7.17 -2.61 5.00
CA SER A 181 -8.37 -3.41 5.30
C SER A 181 -8.24 -4.05 6.68
N TYR A 182 -9.37 -4.28 7.33
CA TYR A 182 -9.44 -4.98 8.61
C TYR A 182 -10.26 -6.26 8.48
N LEU A 183 -9.74 -7.34 9.01
CA LEU A 183 -10.43 -8.62 9.08
C LEU A 183 -10.36 -9.16 10.51
N GLU A 184 -11.52 -9.24 11.16
CA GLU A 184 -11.67 -9.85 12.48
C GLU A 184 -11.89 -11.35 12.32
N ILE A 185 -11.16 -12.17 13.09
CA ILE A 185 -11.35 -13.60 13.10
C ILE A 185 -11.60 -14.07 14.54
N PRO A 186 -12.82 -14.51 14.83
CA PRO A 186 -13.17 -15.04 16.15
C PRO A 186 -12.38 -16.30 16.50
N ARG A 187 -12.10 -16.49 17.78
CA ARG A 187 -11.23 -17.57 18.25
C ARG A 187 -11.74 -18.95 17.88
N ASP A 188 -13.03 -19.23 18.06
CA ASP A 188 -13.64 -20.53 17.70
C ASP A 188 -13.65 -20.80 16.18
N VAL A 189 -13.51 -19.76 15.35
CA VAL A 189 -13.28 -19.85 13.91
C VAL A 189 -11.81 -20.20 13.59
N LEU A 190 -10.85 -19.70 14.38
CA LEU A 190 -9.43 -20.00 14.22
C LEU A 190 -9.05 -21.40 14.75
N ASP A 191 -9.61 -21.78 15.90
CA ASP A 191 -9.31 -23.05 16.58
C ASP A 191 -9.90 -24.26 15.83
N ARG A 192 -11.00 -24.07 15.10
CA ARG A 192 -11.73 -25.13 14.44
C ARG A 192 -10.93 -25.74 13.28
N GLU A 193 -10.96 -27.07 13.20
CA GLU A 193 -10.46 -27.84 12.06
C GLU A 193 -11.58 -28.14 11.07
N VAL A 194 -11.28 -28.05 9.80
CA VAL A 194 -12.18 -28.38 8.70
C VAL A 194 -11.48 -29.30 7.70
N SER A 195 -12.24 -30.01 6.85
CA SER A 195 -11.65 -30.79 5.76
C SER A 195 -10.85 -29.87 4.82
N ALA A 196 -9.66 -30.29 4.43
CA ALA A 196 -8.84 -29.56 3.48
C ALA A 196 -9.55 -29.34 2.12
N GLU A 197 -10.45 -30.22 1.74
CA GLU A 197 -11.28 -30.09 0.54
C GLU A 197 -12.35 -28.99 0.67
N ALA A 198 -12.87 -28.75 1.89
CA ALA A 198 -13.84 -27.69 2.15
C ALA A 198 -13.20 -26.29 2.19
N ALA A 199 -11.90 -26.23 2.35
CA ALA A 199 -11.13 -24.98 2.47
C ALA A 199 -10.50 -24.61 1.12
N VAL A 200 -11.29 -24.02 0.23
CA VAL A 200 -10.79 -23.57 -1.07
C VAL A 200 -9.93 -22.33 -0.87
N ILE A 201 -8.62 -22.46 -1.12
CA ILE A 201 -7.70 -21.32 -1.14
C ILE A 201 -7.76 -20.72 -2.53
N PRO A 202 -8.09 -19.43 -2.66
CA PRO A 202 -8.09 -18.74 -3.93
C PRO A 202 -6.71 -18.76 -4.59
N GLU A 203 -6.65 -19.05 -5.89
CA GLU A 203 -5.38 -18.98 -6.61
C GLU A 203 -4.84 -17.56 -6.65
N PRO A 204 -3.53 -17.37 -6.40
CA PRO A 204 -2.90 -16.06 -6.39
C PRO A 204 -3.20 -15.26 -7.66
N GLY A 205 -3.59 -14.01 -7.48
CA GLY A 205 -3.85 -13.08 -8.58
C GLY A 205 -5.22 -13.20 -9.27
N ARG A 206 -5.99 -14.26 -9.06
CA ARG A 206 -7.33 -14.39 -9.68
C ARG A 206 -8.39 -13.48 -9.04
N TYR A 207 -8.15 -13.00 -7.84
CA TYR A 207 -9.05 -12.11 -7.10
C TYR A 207 -8.80 -10.63 -7.33
N ARG A 208 -7.72 -10.28 -8.07
CA ARG A 208 -7.36 -8.89 -8.37
C ARG A 208 -7.20 -8.68 -9.86
N ALA A 209 -7.81 -7.62 -10.40
CA ALA A 209 -7.51 -7.18 -11.75
C ALA A 209 -6.06 -6.67 -11.81
N SER A 210 -5.32 -7.08 -12.84
CA SER A 210 -3.96 -6.62 -13.12
C SER A 210 -3.90 -5.51 -14.18
N SER A 211 -5.03 -5.24 -14.85
CA SER A 211 -5.13 -4.19 -15.86
C SER A 211 -5.01 -2.80 -15.24
N LYS A 212 -4.27 -1.91 -15.94
CA LYS A 212 -4.13 -0.51 -15.56
C LYS A 212 -5.09 0.34 -16.40
N SER A 213 -5.85 1.23 -15.75
CA SER A 213 -6.72 2.18 -16.44
C SER A 213 -5.92 3.40 -16.86
N ILE A 214 -6.08 3.84 -18.10
CA ILE A 214 -5.51 5.09 -18.60
C ILE A 214 -6.54 6.24 -18.65
N GLY A 215 -7.77 6.00 -18.19
CA GLY A 215 -8.86 6.94 -18.32
C GLY A 215 -9.42 6.99 -19.76
N ASP A 216 -10.02 8.13 -20.14
CA ASP A 216 -10.50 8.34 -21.50
C ASP A 216 -9.33 8.68 -22.44
N PRO A 217 -9.15 7.97 -23.57
CA PRO A 217 -8.11 8.28 -24.54
C PRO A 217 -8.17 9.71 -25.07
N ALA A 218 -9.37 10.28 -25.22
CA ALA A 218 -9.52 11.67 -25.66
C ALA A 218 -8.96 12.68 -24.63
N ASP A 219 -9.08 12.38 -23.35
CA ASP A 219 -8.49 13.21 -22.30
C ASP A 219 -6.96 13.04 -22.22
N VAL A 220 -6.43 11.86 -22.55
CA VAL A 220 -4.98 11.62 -22.70
C VAL A 220 -4.42 12.48 -23.84
N GLU A 221 -5.07 12.47 -25.02
CA GLU A 221 -4.69 13.29 -26.17
C GLU A 221 -4.78 14.78 -25.84
N ARG A 222 -5.84 15.19 -25.14
CA ARG A 222 -6.03 16.59 -24.71
C ARG A 222 -4.91 17.04 -23.77
N LEU A 223 -4.48 16.19 -22.83
CA LEU A 223 -3.36 16.51 -21.95
C LEU A 223 -2.04 16.61 -22.74
N ALA A 224 -1.80 15.70 -23.67
CA ALA A 224 -0.63 15.75 -24.54
C ALA A 224 -0.58 17.08 -25.33
N ASP A 225 -1.71 17.49 -25.94
CA ASP A 225 -1.84 18.75 -26.66
C ASP A 225 -1.60 19.96 -25.77
N LEU A 226 -2.14 19.99 -24.54
CA LEU A 226 -1.89 21.05 -23.57
C LEU A 226 -0.39 21.18 -23.26
N LEU A 227 0.28 20.05 -23.00
CA LEU A 227 1.70 20.04 -22.70
C LEU A 227 2.56 20.43 -23.91
N VAL A 228 2.22 19.98 -25.11
CA VAL A 228 2.94 20.32 -26.35
C VAL A 228 2.86 21.82 -26.67
N ARG A 229 1.70 22.44 -26.43
CA ARG A 229 1.47 23.88 -26.70
C ARG A 229 1.89 24.80 -25.57
N SER A 230 2.14 24.29 -24.38
CA SER A 230 2.51 25.08 -23.21
C SER A 230 3.88 25.75 -23.40
N GLU A 231 4.00 27.00 -23.01
CA GLU A 231 5.27 27.71 -22.96
C GLU A 231 6.01 27.46 -21.65
N ARG A 232 5.27 27.28 -20.56
CA ARG A 232 5.80 27.11 -19.19
C ARG A 232 5.11 25.98 -18.43
N PRO A 233 5.24 24.73 -18.88
CA PRO A 233 4.66 23.60 -18.17
C PRO A 233 5.37 23.34 -16.86
N ALA A 234 4.64 22.85 -15.84
CA ALA A 234 5.20 22.34 -14.59
C ALA A 234 4.45 21.08 -14.16
N ILE A 235 5.18 20.09 -13.62
CA ILE A 235 4.59 18.85 -13.13
C ILE A 235 4.95 18.61 -11.66
N LEU A 236 3.97 18.19 -10.86
CA LEU A 236 4.17 17.70 -9.50
C LEU A 236 3.88 16.20 -9.44
N LEU A 237 4.90 15.41 -9.14
CA LEU A 237 4.82 13.96 -8.96
C LEU A 237 4.65 13.61 -7.48
N GLY A 238 3.53 13.03 -7.14
CA GLY A 238 3.14 12.72 -5.77
C GLY A 238 3.28 11.26 -5.37
N THR A 239 2.65 10.91 -4.25
CA THR A 239 2.76 9.58 -3.63
C THR A 239 2.31 8.47 -4.57
N GLN A 240 1.23 8.65 -5.33
CA GLN A 240 0.67 7.59 -6.17
C GLN A 240 1.59 7.19 -7.34
N VAL A 241 2.49 8.08 -7.81
CA VAL A 241 3.49 7.71 -8.81
C VAL A 241 4.43 6.63 -8.28
N TRP A 242 4.80 6.71 -6.99
CA TRP A 242 5.62 5.69 -6.33
C TRP A 242 4.81 4.43 -6.03
N THR A 243 3.63 4.56 -5.44
CA THR A 243 2.82 3.41 -5.04
C THR A 243 2.29 2.60 -6.23
N ALA A 244 1.96 3.26 -7.35
CA ALA A 244 1.57 2.62 -8.60
C ALA A 244 2.76 2.11 -9.44
N ARG A 245 4.04 2.32 -8.96
CA ARG A 245 5.26 1.96 -9.71
C ARG A 245 5.32 2.58 -11.10
N GLY A 246 4.77 3.77 -11.26
CA GLY A 246 4.71 4.51 -12.51
C GLY A 246 5.87 5.50 -12.73
N HIS A 247 6.98 5.33 -11.99
CA HIS A 247 8.08 6.29 -12.02
C HIS A 247 8.82 6.33 -13.36
N GLU A 248 9.00 5.19 -14.03
CA GLU A 248 9.70 5.16 -15.33
C GLU A 248 8.95 5.96 -16.39
N ASP A 249 7.63 5.74 -16.53
CA ASP A 249 6.80 6.49 -17.47
C ASP A 249 6.71 7.97 -17.13
N ALA A 250 6.59 8.30 -15.84
CA ALA A 250 6.57 9.69 -15.38
C ALA A 250 7.88 10.43 -15.73
N LEU A 251 9.04 9.77 -15.53
CA LEU A 251 10.33 10.34 -15.85
C LEU A 251 10.60 10.40 -17.35
N ARG A 252 10.07 9.45 -18.12
CA ARG A 252 10.10 9.48 -19.58
C ARG A 252 9.39 10.73 -20.09
N LEU A 253 8.13 10.97 -19.67
CA LEU A 253 7.38 12.16 -20.04
C LEU A 253 8.12 13.46 -19.69
N VAL A 254 8.64 13.54 -18.45
CA VAL A 254 9.39 14.71 -17.96
C VAL A 254 10.58 15.02 -18.86
N ARG A 255 11.35 14.01 -19.27
CA ARG A 255 12.56 14.18 -20.09
C ARG A 255 12.25 14.44 -21.56
N GLU A 256 11.29 13.73 -22.15
CA GLU A 256 10.90 13.90 -23.56
C GLU A 256 10.32 15.28 -23.82
N LEU A 257 9.52 15.80 -22.89
CA LEU A 257 8.91 17.14 -23.04
C LEU A 257 9.68 18.26 -22.33
N ASP A 258 10.82 17.96 -21.70
CA ASP A 258 11.68 18.90 -20.97
C ASP A 258 10.90 19.73 -19.93
N ILE A 259 10.13 19.06 -19.05
CA ILE A 259 9.25 19.68 -18.05
C ILE A 259 9.95 19.76 -16.70
N PRO A 260 9.97 20.95 -15.99
CA PRO A 260 10.43 21.01 -14.61
C PRO A 260 9.55 20.19 -13.69
N ALA A 261 10.16 19.21 -12.99
CA ALA A 261 9.48 18.29 -12.11
C ALA A 261 9.67 18.66 -10.64
N TYR A 262 8.57 18.68 -9.92
CA TYR A 262 8.48 18.87 -8.48
C TYR A 262 7.96 17.62 -7.82
N PHE A 263 8.24 17.45 -6.53
CA PHE A 263 7.95 16.18 -5.83
C PHE A 263 7.25 16.41 -4.50
N ASN A 264 6.29 15.53 -4.18
CA ASN A 264 5.57 15.51 -2.91
C ASN A 264 5.45 14.09 -2.37
N GLY A 265 5.32 13.95 -1.05
CA GLY A 265 5.17 12.65 -0.40
C GLY A 265 6.23 11.64 -0.81
N SER A 266 5.82 10.42 -1.16
CA SER A 266 6.71 9.34 -1.62
C SER A 266 7.27 9.53 -3.04
N GLY A 267 6.81 10.54 -3.78
CA GLY A 267 7.43 10.94 -5.05
C GLY A 267 8.81 11.56 -4.89
N ARG A 268 9.18 12.01 -3.68
CA ARG A 268 10.51 12.54 -3.41
C ARG A 268 11.56 11.46 -3.58
N GLY A 269 12.60 11.77 -4.36
CA GLY A 269 13.67 10.83 -4.68
C GLY A 269 13.47 10.08 -6.00
N LEU A 270 12.41 10.31 -6.75
CA LEU A 270 12.22 9.75 -8.08
C LEU A 270 13.30 10.23 -9.07
N LEU A 271 13.74 11.47 -8.95
CA LEU A 271 14.91 11.98 -9.66
C LEU A 271 16.08 12.22 -8.68
N PRO A 272 17.33 11.91 -9.08
CA PRO A 272 18.49 12.19 -8.26
C PRO A 272 18.77 13.71 -8.21
N PRO A 273 19.39 14.19 -7.12
CA PRO A 273 19.92 15.54 -7.08
C PRO A 273 20.93 15.76 -8.23
N GLY A 274 20.77 16.84 -8.98
CA GLY A 274 21.61 17.15 -10.16
C GLY A 274 21.00 16.74 -11.50
N ASP A 275 19.89 16.02 -11.53
CA ASP A 275 19.11 15.87 -12.76
C ASP A 275 18.57 17.25 -13.20
N PRO A 276 18.70 17.65 -14.48
CA PRO A 276 18.31 18.97 -14.96
C PRO A 276 16.80 19.25 -14.80
N HIS A 277 15.99 18.22 -14.63
CA HIS A 277 14.55 18.35 -14.43
C HIS A 277 14.14 18.36 -12.96
N TYR A 278 15.08 18.16 -12.01
CA TYR A 278 14.81 18.09 -10.58
C TYR A 278 14.75 19.48 -9.94
N PHE A 279 13.56 19.87 -9.48
CA PHE A 279 13.33 21.11 -8.76
C PHE A 279 12.61 20.85 -7.44
N HIS A 280 13.01 21.54 -6.36
CA HIS A 280 12.36 21.33 -5.05
C HIS A 280 12.05 22.61 -4.28
N ARG A 281 12.86 23.66 -4.40
CA ARG A 281 12.67 24.91 -3.63
C ARG A 281 11.83 25.95 -4.36
N THR A 282 11.85 25.96 -5.67
CA THR A 282 11.20 26.96 -6.55
C THR A 282 9.75 26.60 -6.92
N ARG A 283 9.16 25.52 -6.33
CA ARG A 283 7.79 25.08 -6.64
C ARG A 283 6.76 26.20 -6.54
N GLY A 284 6.87 27.05 -5.52
CA GLY A 284 5.94 28.16 -5.30
C GLY A 284 5.97 29.21 -6.40
N ASP A 285 7.15 29.46 -6.96
CA ASP A 285 7.32 30.43 -8.03
C ASP A 285 6.90 29.83 -9.37
N ALA A 286 7.34 28.59 -9.66
CA ALA A 286 6.88 27.87 -10.85
C ALA A 286 5.36 27.81 -10.95
N PHE A 287 4.64 27.51 -9.86
CA PHE A 287 3.18 27.42 -9.88
C PHE A 287 2.46 28.77 -10.01
N LYS A 288 3.16 29.90 -9.83
CA LYS A 288 2.64 31.24 -10.13
C LYS A 288 2.88 31.64 -11.59
N GLU A 289 3.87 31.03 -12.25
CA GLU A 289 4.31 31.41 -13.59
C GLU A 289 3.85 30.40 -14.67
N ALA A 290 3.66 29.13 -14.29
CA ALA A 290 3.27 28.09 -15.22
C ALA A 290 1.92 28.35 -15.85
N ASP A 291 1.81 28.09 -17.16
CA ASP A 291 0.56 28.16 -17.94
C ASP A 291 -0.18 26.80 -17.95
N VAL A 292 0.56 25.69 -17.79
CA VAL A 292 0.00 24.35 -17.59
C VAL A 292 0.64 23.73 -16.34
N ILE A 293 -0.19 23.27 -15.41
CA ILE A 293 0.25 22.63 -14.16
C ILE A 293 -0.38 21.25 -14.06
N VAL A 294 0.46 20.21 -14.09
CA VAL A 294 0.00 18.81 -13.94
C VAL A 294 0.31 18.33 -12.52
N ILE A 295 -0.72 17.94 -11.80
CA ILE A 295 -0.65 17.40 -10.43
C ILE A 295 -0.98 15.91 -10.46
N VAL A 296 -0.01 15.07 -10.10
CA VAL A 296 -0.11 13.61 -10.22
C VAL A 296 -0.05 12.96 -8.85
N GLY A 297 -1.10 12.23 -8.48
CA GLY A 297 -1.16 11.42 -7.25
C GLY A 297 -0.94 12.23 -5.98
N THR A 298 -1.48 13.45 -5.94
CA THR A 298 -1.42 14.35 -4.78
C THR A 298 -2.73 15.15 -4.68
N PRO A 299 -3.45 15.09 -3.56
CA PRO A 299 -4.67 15.87 -3.37
C PRO A 299 -4.36 17.36 -3.14
N PHE A 300 -5.32 18.23 -3.45
CA PHE A 300 -5.28 19.65 -3.08
C PHE A 300 -5.62 19.84 -1.60
N ASP A 301 -4.79 19.29 -0.72
CA ASP A 301 -4.90 19.42 0.74
C ASP A 301 -4.01 20.56 1.31
N PHE A 302 -3.78 20.54 2.62
CA PHE A 302 -2.94 21.54 3.30
C PHE A 302 -1.53 21.63 2.73
N ARG A 303 -0.95 20.54 2.23
CA ARG A 303 0.40 20.50 1.60
C ARG A 303 0.48 21.31 0.32
N MET A 304 -0.66 21.44 -0.36
CA MET A 304 -0.84 22.20 -1.60
C MET A 304 -1.55 23.55 -1.35
N GLY A 305 -1.75 23.94 -0.09
CA GLY A 305 -2.52 25.14 0.26
C GLY A 305 -3.94 25.11 -0.30
N TYR A 306 -4.53 23.92 -0.34
CA TYR A 306 -5.86 23.66 -0.90
C TYR A 306 -6.01 24.12 -2.37
N GLY A 307 -4.95 24.10 -3.14
CA GLY A 307 -4.92 24.54 -4.53
C GLY A 307 -4.91 26.06 -4.74
N LYS A 308 -4.98 26.86 -3.67
CA LYS A 308 -5.09 28.35 -3.74
C LYS A 308 -3.80 29.04 -4.21
N ARG A 309 -2.67 28.32 -4.21
CA ARG A 309 -1.35 28.89 -4.56
C ARG A 309 -1.00 28.73 -6.04
N LEU A 310 -1.84 28.04 -6.79
CA LEU A 310 -1.66 27.90 -8.24
C LEU A 310 -2.18 29.15 -8.95
N ARG A 311 -1.58 29.50 -10.07
CA ARG A 311 -2.03 30.59 -10.93
C ARG A 311 -3.46 30.38 -11.35
N ASN A 312 -4.29 31.44 -11.36
CA ASN A 312 -5.73 31.30 -11.58
C ASN A 312 -6.11 31.03 -13.05
N ASP A 313 -5.32 31.54 -13.99
CA ASP A 313 -5.48 31.40 -15.43
C ASP A 313 -4.66 30.25 -16.03
N ALA A 314 -3.92 29.49 -15.23
CA ALA A 314 -3.25 28.28 -15.68
C ALA A 314 -4.25 27.15 -15.96
N ALA A 315 -3.97 26.35 -16.99
CA ALA A 315 -4.63 25.07 -17.17
C ALA A 315 -4.12 24.08 -16.09
N VAL A 316 -4.99 23.74 -15.16
CA VAL A 316 -4.67 22.79 -14.08
C VAL A 316 -5.20 21.43 -14.43
N VAL A 317 -4.29 20.44 -14.48
CA VAL A 317 -4.63 19.03 -14.72
C VAL A 317 -4.35 18.22 -13.47
N GLN A 318 -5.29 17.35 -13.07
CA GLN A 318 -5.11 16.45 -11.96
C GLN A 318 -5.26 15.00 -12.40
N ILE A 319 -4.27 14.18 -12.06
CA ILE A 319 -4.26 12.73 -12.29
C ILE A 319 -4.29 12.04 -10.92
N ASP A 320 -5.25 11.17 -10.68
CA ASP A 320 -5.42 10.49 -9.40
C ASP A 320 -6.04 9.09 -9.58
N LEU A 321 -5.79 8.19 -8.65
CA LEU A 321 -6.43 6.87 -8.60
C LEU A 321 -7.87 6.94 -8.08
N ASP A 322 -8.24 8.00 -7.36
CA ASP A 322 -9.56 8.18 -6.77
C ASP A 322 -10.28 9.39 -7.37
N TYR A 323 -11.38 9.13 -8.09
CA TYR A 323 -12.21 10.18 -8.69
C TYR A 323 -12.75 11.20 -7.67
N ARG A 324 -12.85 10.84 -6.37
CA ARG A 324 -13.31 11.74 -5.30
C ARG A 324 -12.26 12.78 -4.92
N THR A 325 -11.02 12.57 -5.33
CA THR A 325 -9.89 13.47 -5.09
C THR A 325 -9.75 14.52 -6.17
N VAL A 326 -10.13 14.18 -7.42
CA VAL A 326 -10.06 15.10 -8.57
C VAL A 326 -11.02 16.27 -8.37
N GLY A 327 -10.49 17.49 -8.52
CA GLY A 327 -11.28 18.72 -8.38
C GLY A 327 -11.65 19.09 -6.93
N LYS A 328 -11.22 18.30 -5.93
CA LYS A 328 -11.51 18.61 -4.53
C LYS A 328 -10.76 19.88 -4.10
N ASN A 329 -11.47 20.87 -3.58
CA ASN A 329 -10.99 22.16 -3.10
C ASN A 329 -10.55 23.17 -4.20
N ARG A 330 -10.44 22.77 -5.46
CA ARG A 330 -10.14 23.65 -6.59
C ARG A 330 -10.64 23.03 -7.89
N ASP A 331 -11.25 23.83 -8.74
CA ASP A 331 -11.62 23.44 -10.10
C ASP A 331 -10.37 23.09 -10.92
N VAL A 332 -10.50 22.08 -11.77
CA VAL A 332 -9.45 21.64 -12.69
C VAL A 332 -9.92 21.80 -14.13
N THR A 333 -8.98 22.08 -15.02
CA THR A 333 -9.23 22.16 -16.47
C THR A 333 -9.48 20.77 -17.05
N LEU A 334 -8.79 19.76 -16.48
CA LEU A 334 -8.86 18.38 -16.89
C LEU A 334 -8.57 17.45 -15.70
N GLY A 335 -9.40 16.46 -15.50
CA GLY A 335 -9.21 15.42 -14.49
C GLY A 335 -9.14 14.04 -15.12
N LEU A 336 -8.04 13.31 -14.88
CA LEU A 336 -7.90 11.93 -15.33
C LEU A 336 -7.87 11.00 -14.12
N VAL A 337 -8.64 9.93 -14.19
CA VAL A 337 -8.71 8.90 -13.15
C VAL A 337 -8.17 7.58 -13.69
N GLY A 338 -7.09 7.08 -13.08
CA GLY A 338 -6.44 5.84 -13.48
C GLY A 338 -5.02 5.70 -12.95
N ASP A 339 -4.31 4.69 -13.42
CA ASP A 339 -2.92 4.45 -13.04
C ASP A 339 -2.02 5.58 -13.51
N PRO A 340 -1.34 6.30 -12.59
CA PRO A 340 -0.52 7.47 -12.96
C PRO A 340 0.58 7.16 -13.96
N GLY A 341 1.24 6.00 -13.84
CA GLY A 341 2.29 5.58 -14.77
C GLY A 341 1.71 5.33 -16.17
N ALA A 342 0.66 4.54 -16.25
CA ALA A 342 0.02 4.21 -17.52
C ALA A 342 -0.53 5.46 -18.25
N ILE A 343 -1.14 6.40 -17.49
CA ILE A 343 -1.61 7.66 -18.05
C ILE A 343 -0.44 8.50 -18.57
N LEU A 344 0.61 8.70 -17.77
CA LEU A 344 1.77 9.51 -18.16
C LEU A 344 2.54 8.90 -19.32
N GLY A 345 2.61 7.56 -19.37
CA GLY A 345 3.17 6.83 -20.51
C GLY A 345 2.38 7.08 -21.80
N ALA A 346 1.07 6.93 -21.73
CA ALA A 346 0.19 7.20 -22.88
C ALA A 346 0.24 8.67 -23.35
N VAL A 347 0.34 9.62 -22.41
CA VAL A 347 0.54 11.05 -22.73
C VAL A 347 1.86 11.30 -23.44
N ALA A 348 2.95 10.64 -23.02
CA ALA A 348 4.25 10.74 -23.67
C ALA A 348 4.18 10.22 -25.11
N ASP A 349 3.53 9.08 -25.35
CA ASP A 349 3.35 8.50 -26.67
C ASP A 349 2.54 9.43 -27.57
N ALA A 350 1.41 9.97 -27.09
CA ALA A 350 0.56 10.91 -27.82
C ALA A 350 1.29 12.21 -28.15
N ALA A 351 2.06 12.77 -27.21
CA ALA A 351 2.84 13.98 -27.42
C ALA A 351 3.94 13.78 -28.47
N THR A 352 4.61 12.65 -28.46
CA THR A 352 5.62 12.28 -29.47
C THR A 352 5.00 12.14 -30.86
N ALA A 353 3.85 11.48 -30.96
CA ALA A 353 3.11 11.30 -32.22
C ALA A 353 2.69 12.67 -32.84
N SER A 354 2.39 13.66 -31.99
CA SER A 354 2.03 15.02 -32.41
C SER A 354 3.23 15.89 -32.80
N GLY A 355 4.45 15.34 -32.83
CA GLY A 355 5.67 16.07 -33.18
C GLY A 355 6.22 16.95 -32.05
N GLY A 356 5.77 16.71 -30.82
CA GLY A 356 6.18 17.41 -29.62
C GLY A 356 7.51 16.93 -29.06
N ALA A 357 8.63 17.21 -29.75
CA ALA A 357 9.95 17.07 -29.15
C ALA A 357 10.28 18.35 -28.36
N GLY A 358 10.48 18.22 -27.02
CA GLY A 358 10.72 19.33 -26.09
C GLY A 358 12.01 20.13 -26.28
N GLY A 359 12.66 20.02 -27.44
CA GLY A 359 14.04 20.48 -27.68
C GLY A 359 14.28 21.98 -27.77
N ASN A 360 13.31 22.87 -27.63
CA ASN A 360 13.53 24.30 -27.89
C ASN A 360 12.85 25.31 -26.95
N ARG A 361 12.18 24.86 -25.89
CA ARG A 361 11.29 25.71 -25.08
C ARG A 361 11.95 26.52 -23.96
N ARG A 362 13.22 26.25 -23.63
CA ARG A 362 13.88 26.81 -22.44
C ARG A 362 15.08 27.72 -22.75
N LYS A 363 15.04 28.42 -23.84
CA LYS A 363 16.07 29.46 -24.13
C LYS A 363 15.69 30.88 -23.66
N ALA A 364 14.75 30.99 -22.72
CA ALA A 364 14.44 32.29 -22.12
C ALA A 364 14.47 32.20 -20.60
#